data_9dc71599f871b98d37a8a27e34a605e4
#
_entry.id   9dc71599f871b98d37a8a27e34a605e4
#
_cell.length_a   1.000
_cell.length_b   1.000
_cell.length_c   1.000
_cell.angle_alpha   90.00
_cell.angle_beta   90.00
_cell.angle_gamma   90.00
#
_symmetry.space_group_name_H-M   'P 1'
#
loop_
_entity.id
_entity.type
_entity.pdbx_description
1 polymer ?
#
loop_
_entity_poly.entity_id
_entity_poly.type
_entity_poly.pdbx_seq_one_letter_code
_entity_poly.pdbx_strand_id
1 'polypeptide(L)'
;MNDKDLEWELVETKHLIQDEWIDFRENSYKLPDGTVHGSYYNFTRRNYVVIIAQDTNGDYLCVKQYRHGIRQVTTEFPAGAIENQDYSEMFTEKYIKEVALPAAIRELREETGYVSDEWKHLVTIPDCASISSNYGYIFIANNCKKAGDLHLDDTEFLNVEYLTDKDIDKLIKDGKFQQVVHMAAWMMR
;
A
#
# COMPACT_ATOMS: atom_id res chain seq x y z
N MET A 1 11.91 21.67 22.33
CA MET A 1 11.69 21.79 20.89
C MET A 1 10.29 21.28 20.64
N ASN A 2 9.41 22.04 20.03
CA ASN A 2 8.08 21.56 19.62
C ASN A 2 8.16 21.01 18.19
N ASP A 3 7.09 20.36 17.69
CA ASP A 3 7.13 19.67 16.38
C ASP A 3 7.43 20.64 15.23
N LYS A 4 6.96 21.89 15.28
CA LYS A 4 7.25 22.90 14.26
C LYS A 4 8.74 23.29 14.21
N ASP A 5 9.46 23.16 15.33
CA ASP A 5 10.90 23.44 15.36
C ASP A 5 11.73 22.33 14.68
N LEU A 6 11.08 21.22 14.27
CA LEU A 6 11.70 20.09 13.55
C LEU A 6 11.37 20.08 12.06
N GLU A 7 10.43 20.92 11.60
CA GLU A 7 10.00 20.97 10.19
C GLU A 7 11.11 21.56 9.31
N TRP A 8 11.25 20.98 8.12
CA TRP A 8 12.19 21.46 7.09
C TRP A 8 11.41 22.18 5.99
N GLU A 9 11.97 23.24 5.45
CA GLU A 9 11.41 23.99 4.34
C GLU A 9 12.01 23.49 3.02
N LEU A 10 11.15 23.04 2.08
CA LEU A 10 11.58 22.67 0.73
C LEU A 10 12.02 23.95 -0.02
N VAL A 11 13.28 24.00 -0.48
CA VAL A 11 13.84 25.16 -1.17
C VAL A 11 13.86 24.94 -2.68
N GLU A 12 14.25 23.76 -3.13
CA GLU A 12 14.38 23.44 -4.55
C GLU A 12 14.02 22.00 -4.82
N THR A 13 13.39 21.76 -5.97
CA THR A 13 13.09 20.43 -6.51
C THR A 13 13.57 20.33 -7.93
N LYS A 14 14.34 19.27 -8.24
CA LYS A 14 14.75 18.90 -9.58
C LYS A 14 14.21 17.51 -9.90
N HIS A 15 13.34 17.42 -10.90
CA HIS A 15 12.84 16.13 -11.41
C HIS A 15 13.93 15.46 -12.25
N LEU A 16 14.34 14.26 -11.87
CA LEU A 16 15.36 13.46 -12.56
C LEU A 16 14.74 12.45 -13.51
N ILE A 17 13.62 11.84 -13.11
CA ILE A 17 12.78 10.95 -13.92
C ILE A 17 11.34 11.29 -13.56
N GLN A 18 10.50 11.54 -14.58
CA GLN A 18 9.09 11.82 -14.36
C GLN A 18 8.26 11.18 -15.48
N ASP A 19 7.45 10.18 -15.11
CA ASP A 19 6.52 9.50 -16.00
C ASP A 19 5.23 9.13 -15.23
N GLU A 20 4.38 8.31 -15.83
CA GLU A 20 3.12 7.87 -15.19
C GLU A 20 3.32 6.94 -13.99
N TRP A 21 4.51 6.33 -13.84
CA TRP A 21 4.81 5.32 -12.82
C TRP A 21 5.58 5.87 -11.64
N ILE A 22 6.46 6.85 -11.89
CA ILE A 22 7.35 7.40 -10.87
C ILE A 22 7.71 8.86 -11.16
N ASP A 23 7.79 9.65 -10.11
CA ASP A 23 8.44 10.95 -10.10
C ASP A 23 9.62 10.89 -9.12
N PHE A 24 10.83 10.74 -9.66
CA PHE A 24 12.09 10.67 -8.90
C PHE A 24 12.79 12.02 -8.93
N ARG A 25 13.05 12.57 -7.75
CA ARG A 25 13.47 13.95 -7.55
C ARG A 25 14.73 14.05 -6.71
N GLU A 26 15.51 15.10 -6.97
CA GLU A 26 16.54 15.64 -6.10
C GLU A 26 16.00 16.92 -5.47
N ASN A 27 15.96 16.98 -4.14
CA ASN A 27 15.43 18.09 -3.36
C ASN A 27 16.52 18.73 -2.50
N SER A 28 16.42 20.05 -2.29
CA SER A 28 17.18 20.78 -1.29
C SER A 28 16.25 21.33 -0.22
N TYR A 29 16.68 21.27 1.03
CA TYR A 29 15.88 21.72 2.17
C TYR A 29 16.68 22.70 3.04
N LYS A 30 15.96 23.69 3.59
CA LYS A 30 16.44 24.51 4.68
C LYS A 30 16.09 23.83 6.01
N LEU A 31 17.11 23.56 6.79
CA LEU A 31 16.99 22.90 8.08
C LEU A 31 16.54 23.87 9.18
N PRO A 32 16.12 23.37 10.37
CA PRO A 32 15.70 24.22 11.50
C PRO A 32 16.74 25.24 11.97
N ASP A 33 18.02 24.99 11.79
CA ASP A 33 19.11 25.92 12.13
C ASP A 33 19.35 26.99 11.07
N GLY A 34 18.58 26.98 9.97
CA GLY A 34 18.66 27.91 8.85
C GLY A 34 19.66 27.52 7.76
N THR A 35 20.42 26.45 7.94
CA THR A 35 21.35 25.96 6.89
C THR A 35 20.57 25.28 5.75
N VAL A 36 21.08 25.41 4.52
CA VAL A 36 20.49 24.75 3.34
C VAL A 36 21.35 23.57 2.96
N HIS A 37 20.73 22.41 2.88
CA HIS A 37 21.35 21.17 2.40
C HIS A 37 20.58 20.59 1.21
N GLY A 38 21.30 20.02 0.23
CA GLY A 38 20.88 19.20 -0.89
C GLY A 38 21.73 17.94 -0.84
N SER A 39 21.68 17.11 -1.68
CA SER A 39 20.80 16.40 -2.53
C SER A 39 20.06 15.31 -1.74
N TYR A 40 18.83 15.56 -1.38
CA TYR A 40 17.95 14.52 -0.83
C TYR A 40 17.15 13.93 -1.97
N TYR A 41 17.25 12.62 -2.16
CA TYR A 41 16.51 11.92 -3.20
C TYR A 41 15.19 11.42 -2.67
N ASN A 42 14.11 11.77 -3.37
CA ASN A 42 12.75 11.35 -3.04
C ASN A 42 12.05 10.83 -4.29
N PHE A 43 11.07 9.95 -4.10
CA PHE A 43 10.19 9.55 -5.19
C PHE A 43 8.72 9.58 -4.76
N THR A 44 7.85 9.78 -5.75
CA THR A 44 6.40 9.62 -5.63
C THR A 44 5.98 8.51 -6.59
N ARG A 45 5.15 7.60 -6.10
CA ARG A 45 4.38 6.63 -6.86
C ARG A 45 2.90 6.81 -6.54
N ARG A 46 2.04 6.05 -7.20
CA ARG A 46 0.61 6.04 -6.84
C ARG A 46 0.44 5.54 -5.41
N ASN A 47 -0.51 6.13 -4.68
CA ASN A 47 -1.02 5.53 -3.46
C ASN A 47 -1.68 4.19 -3.80
N TYR A 48 -1.84 3.34 -2.82
CA TYR A 48 -2.36 1.99 -3.04
C TYR A 48 -3.21 1.52 -1.86
N VAL A 49 -3.95 0.45 -2.09
CA VAL A 49 -4.76 -0.21 -1.07
C VAL A 49 -4.15 -1.56 -0.71
N VAL A 50 -4.35 -1.98 0.54
CA VAL A 50 -4.04 -3.33 1.03
C VAL A 50 -5.28 -3.87 1.73
N ILE A 51 -5.68 -5.11 1.44
CA ILE A 51 -6.92 -5.68 1.91
C ILE A 51 -6.66 -6.92 2.76
N ILE A 52 -6.89 -6.84 4.07
CA ILE A 52 -6.97 -8.01 4.95
C ILE A 52 -8.37 -8.60 4.78
N ALA A 53 -8.51 -9.53 3.85
CA ALA A 53 -9.78 -10.14 3.49
C ALA A 53 -9.93 -11.50 4.15
N GLN A 54 -11.05 -11.73 4.86
CA GLN A 54 -11.39 -13.01 5.49
C GLN A 54 -12.66 -13.57 4.88
N ASP A 55 -12.61 -14.83 4.48
CA ASP A 55 -13.76 -15.51 3.92
C ASP A 55 -14.77 -15.95 5.00
N THR A 56 -15.86 -16.58 4.57
CA THR A 56 -16.91 -17.07 5.48
C THR A 56 -16.49 -18.29 6.32
N ASN A 57 -15.36 -18.92 6.02
CA ASN A 57 -14.80 -20.03 6.80
C ASN A 57 -13.82 -19.54 7.87
N GLY A 58 -13.41 -18.27 7.79
CA GLY A 58 -12.43 -17.66 8.67
C GLY A 58 -11.00 -17.70 8.13
N ASP A 59 -10.80 -18.16 6.88
CA ASP A 59 -9.50 -18.16 6.23
C ASP A 59 -9.22 -16.79 5.58
N TYR A 60 -7.99 -16.35 5.61
CA TYR A 60 -7.55 -15.12 4.96
C TYR A 60 -7.20 -15.38 3.50
N LEU A 61 -7.70 -14.50 2.63
CA LEU A 61 -7.39 -14.49 1.22
C LEU A 61 -6.04 -13.80 1.05
N CYS A 62 -5.05 -14.54 0.58
CA CYS A 62 -3.73 -14.03 0.24
C CYS A 62 -3.43 -14.30 -1.23
N VAL A 63 -2.49 -13.55 -1.78
CA VAL A 63 -1.99 -13.73 -3.14
C VAL A 63 -0.50 -14.04 -3.10
N LYS A 64 -0.07 -14.91 -3.99
CA LYS A 64 1.32 -15.29 -4.14
C LYS A 64 1.80 -14.87 -5.51
N GLN A 65 2.75 -13.94 -5.56
CA GLN A 65 3.24 -13.35 -6.80
C GLN A 65 4.72 -13.02 -6.76
N TYR A 66 5.30 -12.80 -7.94
CA TYR A 66 6.69 -12.39 -8.08
C TYR A 66 6.85 -10.87 -7.90
N ARG A 67 7.72 -10.46 -6.99
CA ARG A 67 8.08 -9.05 -6.80
C ARG A 67 9.46 -8.79 -7.41
N HIS A 68 9.48 -8.13 -8.55
CA HIS A 68 10.70 -7.88 -9.34
C HIS A 68 11.74 -7.04 -8.59
N GLY A 69 11.33 -6.15 -7.69
CA GLY A 69 12.24 -5.32 -6.89
C GLY A 69 13.15 -6.13 -5.98
N ILE A 70 12.61 -7.17 -5.34
CA ILE A 70 13.36 -8.10 -4.48
C ILE A 70 13.71 -9.42 -5.19
N ARG A 71 13.22 -9.63 -6.43
CA ARG A 71 13.43 -10.82 -7.25
C ARG A 71 13.02 -12.13 -6.59
N GLN A 72 11.91 -12.12 -5.88
CA GLN A 72 11.39 -13.27 -5.14
C GLN A 72 9.88 -13.42 -5.33
N VAL A 73 9.40 -14.66 -5.17
CA VAL A 73 7.99 -14.94 -5.00
C VAL A 73 7.65 -14.76 -3.52
N THR A 74 6.68 -13.93 -3.22
CA THR A 74 6.22 -13.65 -1.86
C THR A 74 4.71 -13.85 -1.74
N THR A 75 4.26 -14.24 -0.56
CA THR A 75 2.84 -14.25 -0.20
C THR A 75 2.51 -12.93 0.48
N GLU A 76 1.37 -12.36 0.16
CA GLU A 76 0.94 -11.05 0.64
C GLU A 76 -0.58 -10.92 0.60
N PHE A 77 -1.14 -9.87 1.17
CA PHE A 77 -2.56 -9.55 1.02
C PHE A 77 -2.86 -9.01 -0.37
N PRO A 78 -4.10 -9.13 -0.88
CA PRO A 78 -4.52 -8.44 -2.09
C PRO A 78 -4.26 -6.94 -1.97
N ALA A 79 -3.72 -6.33 -3.05
CA ALA A 79 -3.29 -4.94 -3.02
C ALA A 79 -3.08 -4.37 -4.41
N GLY A 80 -3.50 -3.14 -4.64
CA GLY A 80 -3.26 -2.50 -5.92
C GLY A 80 -3.31 -0.98 -5.88
N ALA A 81 -3.00 -0.35 -6.98
CA ALA A 81 -2.85 1.09 -7.08
C ALA A 81 -4.21 1.81 -7.09
N ILE A 82 -4.25 2.99 -6.47
CA ILE A 82 -5.36 3.92 -6.62
C ILE A 82 -5.10 4.71 -7.91
N GLU A 83 -5.98 4.60 -8.90
CA GLU A 83 -5.76 5.18 -10.23
C GLU A 83 -5.97 6.70 -10.25
N ASN A 84 -7.06 7.18 -9.67
CA ASN A 84 -7.43 8.60 -9.64
C ASN A 84 -7.04 9.22 -8.31
N GLN A 85 -5.94 9.99 -8.31
CA GLN A 85 -5.40 10.57 -7.08
C GLN A 85 -5.50 12.07 -7.08
N ASP A 86 -6.30 12.60 -6.16
CA ASP A 86 -6.17 13.98 -5.70
C ASP A 86 -5.37 13.99 -4.39
N TYR A 87 -4.11 14.36 -4.46
CA TYR A 87 -3.22 14.38 -3.31
C TYR A 87 -3.60 15.43 -2.26
N SER A 88 -4.44 16.40 -2.59
CA SER A 88 -4.86 17.46 -1.66
C SER A 88 -5.82 16.95 -0.57
N GLU A 89 -6.58 15.89 -0.85
CA GLU A 89 -7.60 15.33 0.05
C GLU A 89 -7.22 13.95 0.64
N MET A 90 -6.02 13.45 0.40
CA MET A 90 -5.61 12.05 0.64
C MET A 90 -5.76 11.55 2.10
N PHE A 91 -5.88 12.43 3.08
CA PHE A 91 -6.09 12.04 4.49
C PHE A 91 -7.50 12.28 4.99
N THR A 92 -8.42 12.70 4.13
CA THR A 92 -9.80 12.98 4.53
C THR A 92 -10.64 11.70 4.55
N GLU A 93 -11.65 11.65 5.43
CA GLU A 93 -12.65 10.56 5.42
C GLU A 93 -13.36 10.45 4.06
N LYS A 94 -13.56 11.58 3.38
CA LYS A 94 -14.14 11.61 2.04
C LYS A 94 -13.28 10.84 1.05
N TYR A 95 -11.98 11.11 1.00
CA TYR A 95 -11.05 10.39 0.12
C TYR A 95 -11.00 8.89 0.42
N ILE A 96 -10.95 8.52 1.70
CA ILE A 96 -10.95 7.12 2.12
C ILE A 96 -12.21 6.42 1.61
N LYS A 97 -13.37 7.05 1.74
CA LYS A 97 -14.67 6.46 1.38
C LYS A 97 -14.95 6.46 -0.11
N GLU A 98 -14.61 7.55 -0.82
CA GLU A 98 -15.01 7.76 -2.21
C GLU A 98 -13.93 7.38 -3.23
N VAL A 99 -12.69 7.23 -2.80
CA VAL A 99 -11.55 6.92 -3.68
C VAL A 99 -10.84 5.63 -3.26
N ALA A 100 -10.35 5.53 -2.02
CA ALA A 100 -9.56 4.38 -1.60
C ALA A 100 -10.42 3.11 -1.42
N LEU A 101 -11.59 3.20 -0.81
CA LEU A 101 -12.48 2.03 -0.63
C LEU A 101 -12.96 1.44 -1.96
N PRO A 102 -13.42 2.20 -2.96
CA PRO A 102 -13.74 1.64 -4.28
C PRO A 102 -12.57 0.93 -4.93
N ALA A 103 -11.33 1.45 -4.81
CA ALA A 103 -10.14 0.76 -5.28
C ALA A 103 -9.92 -0.57 -4.54
N ALA A 104 -10.07 -0.61 -3.22
CA ALA A 104 -9.96 -1.84 -2.44
C ALA A 104 -11.00 -2.90 -2.84
N ILE A 105 -12.24 -2.49 -3.10
CA ILE A 105 -13.31 -3.38 -3.56
C ILE A 105 -12.98 -3.96 -4.94
N ARG A 106 -12.48 -3.14 -5.85
CA ARG A 106 -12.06 -3.54 -7.20
C ARG A 106 -10.92 -4.54 -7.14
N GLU A 107 -9.82 -4.22 -6.44
CA GLU A 107 -8.64 -5.07 -6.32
C GLU A 107 -8.93 -6.43 -5.68
N LEU A 108 -9.74 -6.46 -4.61
CA LEU A 108 -10.16 -7.72 -4.01
C LEU A 108 -10.86 -8.62 -5.02
N ARG A 109 -11.74 -8.04 -5.83
CA ARG A 109 -12.49 -8.80 -6.84
C ARG A 109 -11.59 -9.26 -7.98
N GLU A 110 -10.73 -8.41 -8.49
CA GLU A 110 -9.84 -8.69 -9.62
C GLU A 110 -8.81 -9.76 -9.27
N GLU A 111 -8.10 -9.62 -8.17
CA GLU A 111 -7.04 -10.53 -7.76
C GLU A 111 -7.54 -11.86 -7.16
N THR A 112 -8.74 -11.87 -6.54
CA THR A 112 -9.22 -13.06 -5.82
C THR A 112 -10.53 -13.62 -6.34
N GLY A 113 -11.33 -12.82 -7.05
CA GLY A 113 -12.70 -13.15 -7.43
C GLY A 113 -13.69 -13.13 -6.25
N TYR A 114 -13.32 -12.53 -5.11
CA TYR A 114 -14.18 -12.41 -3.92
C TYR A 114 -14.73 -11.00 -3.77
N VAL A 115 -15.85 -10.89 -3.10
CA VAL A 115 -16.51 -9.62 -2.73
C VAL A 115 -16.94 -9.66 -1.26
N SER A 116 -17.10 -8.49 -0.66
CA SER A 116 -17.64 -8.31 0.68
C SER A 116 -18.54 -7.08 0.75
N ASP A 117 -19.50 -7.11 1.65
CA ASP A 117 -20.33 -5.95 2.04
C ASP A 117 -19.86 -5.36 3.39
N GLU A 118 -18.85 -5.98 4.05
CA GLU A 118 -18.37 -5.62 5.38
C GLU A 118 -16.93 -5.08 5.33
N TRP A 119 -16.81 -3.76 5.23
CA TRP A 119 -15.54 -3.08 5.09
C TRP A 119 -15.25 -2.16 6.28
N LYS A 120 -13.99 -2.14 6.69
CA LYS A 120 -13.47 -1.19 7.70
C LYS A 120 -12.12 -0.66 7.24
N HIS A 121 -11.97 0.66 7.16
CA HIS A 121 -10.65 1.28 7.07
C HIS A 121 -9.92 1.06 8.40
N LEU A 122 -8.73 0.46 8.35
CA LEU A 122 -7.92 0.19 9.53
C LEU A 122 -6.98 1.36 9.81
N VAL A 123 -6.15 1.72 8.84
CA VAL A 123 -5.14 2.77 8.96
C VAL A 123 -4.63 3.18 7.58
N THR A 124 -4.09 4.40 7.49
CA THR A 124 -3.30 4.88 6.34
C THR A 124 -1.88 5.13 6.81
N ILE A 125 -0.89 4.47 6.18
CA ILE A 125 0.52 4.57 6.57
C ILE A 125 1.43 4.77 5.35
N PRO A 126 2.56 5.51 5.49
CA PRO A 126 3.56 5.59 4.43
C PRO A 126 4.31 4.25 4.30
N ASP A 127 4.73 3.90 3.10
CA ASP A 127 5.53 2.70 2.88
C ASP A 127 7.02 2.90 3.22
N CYS A 128 7.55 4.09 2.93
CA CYS A 128 8.92 4.46 3.22
C CYS A 128 9.05 5.97 3.47
N ALA A 129 8.67 6.42 4.67
CA ALA A 129 8.56 7.83 5.03
C ALA A 129 9.85 8.65 4.85
N SER A 130 11.01 8.02 4.77
CA SER A 130 12.30 8.70 4.59
C SER A 130 12.61 9.08 3.14
N ILE A 131 11.93 8.48 2.16
CA ILE A 131 12.28 8.65 0.74
C ILE A 131 11.07 8.70 -0.18
N SER A 132 9.93 8.13 0.24
CA SER A 132 8.69 8.07 -0.55
C SER A 132 7.61 8.97 0.02
N SER A 133 6.77 9.52 -0.86
CA SER A 133 5.60 10.30 -0.47
C SER A 133 4.27 9.57 -0.69
N ASN A 134 4.30 8.29 -1.05
CA ASN A 134 3.08 7.50 -1.24
C ASN A 134 2.64 6.75 0.02
N TYR A 135 1.35 6.46 0.10
CA TYR A 135 0.70 5.85 1.25
C TYR A 135 -0.08 4.61 0.85
N GLY A 136 -0.08 3.62 1.76
CA GLY A 136 -0.96 2.47 1.73
C GLY A 136 -2.21 2.71 2.59
N TYR A 137 -3.38 2.49 2.01
CA TYR A 137 -4.68 2.53 2.69
C TYR A 137 -5.09 1.10 3.01
N ILE A 138 -5.08 0.75 4.29
CA ILE A 138 -5.33 -0.61 4.74
C ILE A 138 -6.80 -0.78 5.09
N PHE A 139 -7.44 -1.78 4.48
CA PHE A 139 -8.82 -2.15 4.76
C PHE A 139 -8.92 -3.57 5.30
N ILE A 140 -9.92 -3.81 6.14
CA ILE A 140 -10.38 -5.14 6.53
C ILE A 140 -11.68 -5.39 5.77
N ALA A 141 -11.78 -6.56 5.13
CA ALA A 141 -12.98 -7.05 4.49
C ALA A 141 -13.36 -8.39 5.13
N ASN A 142 -14.53 -8.44 5.77
CA ASN A 142 -15.02 -9.66 6.43
C ASN A 142 -16.11 -10.36 5.59
N ASN A 143 -16.37 -11.62 5.91
CA ASN A 143 -17.42 -12.42 5.28
C ASN A 143 -17.34 -12.42 3.74
N CYS A 144 -16.10 -12.45 3.20
CA CYS A 144 -15.87 -12.45 1.77
C CYS A 144 -16.47 -13.72 1.13
N LYS A 145 -17.14 -13.55 -0.01
CA LYS A 145 -17.80 -14.61 -0.77
C LYS A 145 -17.27 -14.65 -2.18
N LYS A 146 -17.06 -15.86 -2.71
CA LYS A 146 -16.68 -16.04 -4.10
C LYS A 146 -17.78 -15.51 -5.02
N ALA A 147 -17.45 -14.58 -5.92
CA ALA A 147 -18.40 -13.95 -6.83
C ALA A 147 -18.07 -14.19 -8.31
N GLY A 148 -16.88 -14.72 -8.63
CA GLY A 148 -16.48 -14.98 -9.99
C GLY A 148 -15.04 -15.48 -10.11
N ASP A 149 -14.53 -15.47 -11.33
CA ASP A 149 -13.15 -15.77 -11.65
C ASP A 149 -12.27 -14.52 -11.45
N LEU A 150 -10.97 -14.71 -11.47
CA LEU A 150 -9.97 -13.64 -11.43
C LEU A 150 -10.01 -12.82 -12.73
N HIS A 151 -9.75 -11.53 -12.61
CA HIS A 151 -9.63 -10.60 -13.74
C HIS A 151 -8.31 -9.84 -13.61
N LEU A 152 -7.21 -10.53 -13.90
CA LEU A 152 -5.85 -10.02 -13.77
C LEU A 152 -5.46 -9.19 -15.00
N ASP A 153 -4.63 -8.18 -14.76
CA ASP A 153 -3.98 -7.44 -15.83
C ASP A 153 -2.97 -8.30 -16.60
N ASP A 154 -2.63 -7.93 -17.83
CA ASP A 154 -1.74 -8.71 -18.72
C ASP A 154 -0.35 -9.02 -18.11
N THR A 155 0.08 -8.24 -17.13
CA THR A 155 1.37 -8.40 -16.44
C THR A 155 1.24 -9.04 -15.05
N GLU A 156 0.03 -9.38 -14.63
CA GLU A 156 -0.23 -9.98 -13.33
C GLU A 156 -0.30 -11.51 -13.41
N PHE A 157 0.60 -12.13 -12.68
CA PHE A 157 0.67 -13.59 -12.52
C PHE A 157 0.69 -13.92 -11.05
N LEU A 158 -0.45 -14.35 -10.51
CA LEU A 158 -0.59 -14.67 -9.09
C LEU A 158 -1.43 -15.93 -8.86
N ASN A 159 -1.26 -16.52 -7.67
CA ASN A 159 -2.12 -17.58 -7.15
C ASN A 159 -2.81 -17.09 -5.89
N VAL A 160 -4.09 -17.40 -5.74
CA VAL A 160 -4.82 -17.15 -4.49
C VAL A 160 -4.53 -18.28 -3.50
N GLU A 161 -4.16 -17.92 -2.29
CA GLU A 161 -3.93 -18.83 -1.17
C GLU A 161 -4.93 -18.53 -0.04
N TYR A 162 -5.40 -19.58 0.64
CA TYR A 162 -6.32 -19.50 1.77
C TYR A 162 -5.52 -19.88 3.02
N LEU A 163 -5.31 -18.94 3.92
CA LEU A 163 -4.37 -19.08 5.02
C LEU A 163 -5.05 -18.81 6.36
N THR A 164 -4.66 -19.58 7.36
CA THR A 164 -5.03 -19.31 8.74
C THR A 164 -4.10 -18.24 9.35
N ASP A 165 -4.49 -17.67 10.50
CA ASP A 165 -3.63 -16.78 11.31
C ASP A 165 -2.24 -17.38 11.53
N LYS A 166 -2.18 -18.67 11.86
CA LYS A 166 -0.92 -19.38 12.14
C LYS A 166 -0.04 -19.51 10.90
N ASP A 167 -0.65 -19.69 9.73
CA ASP A 167 0.08 -19.79 8.47
C ASP A 167 0.71 -18.44 8.11
N ILE A 168 -0.02 -17.35 8.26
CA ILE A 168 0.49 -15.99 8.01
C ILE A 168 1.61 -15.67 9.00
N ASP A 169 1.41 -15.90 10.30
CA ASP A 169 2.43 -15.70 11.33
C ASP A 169 3.71 -16.50 11.04
N LYS A 170 3.54 -17.73 10.55
CA LYS A 170 4.66 -18.58 10.14
C LYS A 170 5.38 -18.01 8.93
N LEU A 171 4.65 -17.58 7.89
CA LEU A 171 5.24 -16.98 6.69
C LEU A 171 6.01 -15.70 7.01
N ILE A 172 5.51 -14.86 7.94
CA ILE A 172 6.21 -13.66 8.42
C ILE A 172 7.53 -14.06 9.10
N LYS A 173 7.50 -15.02 10.03
CA LYS A 173 8.69 -15.51 10.74
C LYS A 173 9.72 -16.16 9.80
N ASP A 174 9.25 -16.86 8.77
CA ASP A 174 10.10 -17.54 7.78
C ASP A 174 10.62 -16.58 6.70
N GLY A 175 10.27 -15.27 6.74
CA GLY A 175 10.67 -14.28 5.74
C GLY A 175 10.06 -14.51 4.36
N LYS A 176 8.85 -15.06 4.30
CA LYS A 176 8.12 -15.34 3.05
C LYS A 176 6.92 -14.44 2.82
N PHE A 177 6.58 -13.62 3.81
CA PHE A 177 5.59 -12.55 3.76
C PHE A 177 6.33 -11.23 3.89
N GLN A 178 6.82 -10.67 2.77
CA GLN A 178 7.92 -9.68 2.80
C GLN A 178 7.51 -8.23 2.62
N GLN A 179 6.24 -7.96 2.31
CA GLN A 179 5.74 -6.58 2.19
C GLN A 179 5.58 -5.96 3.58
N VAL A 180 6.40 -4.96 3.91
CA VAL A 180 6.44 -4.36 5.25
C VAL A 180 5.11 -3.75 5.67
N VAL A 181 4.41 -3.07 4.74
CA VAL A 181 3.10 -2.46 5.01
C VAL A 181 2.05 -3.54 5.30
N HIS A 182 2.11 -4.69 4.61
CA HIS A 182 1.21 -5.82 4.84
C HIS A 182 1.49 -6.50 6.20
N MET A 183 2.76 -6.62 6.58
CA MET A 183 3.11 -7.11 7.93
C MET A 183 2.64 -6.15 9.02
N ALA A 184 2.83 -4.84 8.83
CA ALA A 184 2.33 -3.84 9.77
C ALA A 184 0.80 -3.89 9.88
N ALA A 185 0.09 -3.98 8.74
CA ALA A 185 -1.36 -4.15 8.69
C ALA A 185 -1.81 -5.38 9.48
N TRP A 186 -1.13 -6.52 9.30
CA TRP A 186 -1.41 -7.75 10.03
C TRP A 186 -1.28 -7.60 11.54
N MET A 187 -0.25 -6.89 12.00
CA MET A 187 -0.01 -6.65 13.43
C MET A 187 -1.00 -5.65 14.06
N MET A 188 -1.68 -4.83 13.26
CA MET A 188 -2.62 -3.78 13.71
C MET A 188 -4.09 -4.20 13.65
N ARG A 189 -4.44 -5.35 13.05
CA ARG A 189 -5.82 -5.82 12.87
C ARG A 189 -6.54 -6.17 14.17
#